data_1b8f9e10ba21b3876442869d123f1c0a
#
_entry.id   1b8f9e10ba21b3876442869d123f1c0a
#
_cell.length_a   1.000
_cell.length_b   1.000
_cell.length_c   1.000
_cell.angle_alpha   90.00
_cell.angle_beta   90.00
_cell.angle_gamma   90.00
#
_symmetry.space_group_name_H-M   'P 1'
#
loop_
_entity.id
_entity.type
_entity.pdbx_description
1 polymer ?
#
loop_
_entity_poly.entity_id
_entity_poly.type
_entity_poly.pdbx_seq_one_letter_code
_entity_poly.pdbx_strand_id
1 'polypeptide(L)'
;MLLFKLAEATHIVGGEIYYDYLGGNNYKISMKVYRDCINGVPPFDGFPDGFGNIIPAYFTIYDVFDNPIISSTFNAISFSTVPPTNNSPCAPTTAGNACVEEALYEKIVNLPPSVGGYYVVYQRCCRNGTILNLINPGSVGASYWEHIPGPEVVSSNNSPRFTNRPPIYICDGIPIAFNHVASDPDGDSLVYSLCDPFNGLDACCPIINTNPPLLPTAQCSN
;
A
#
# COMPACT_ATOMS: atom_id res chain seq x y z
N MET A 1 25.36 -27.41 5.49
CA MET A 1 25.33 -26.32 4.50
C MET A 1 23.87 -25.88 4.41
N LEU A 2 23.50 -24.83 5.16
CA LEU A 2 22.14 -24.31 5.18
C LEU A 2 21.96 -23.44 3.95
N LEU A 3 21.21 -23.89 2.97
CA LEU A 3 20.76 -23.08 1.85
C LEU A 3 19.70 -22.11 2.38
N PHE A 4 20.09 -20.87 2.63
CA PHE A 4 19.14 -19.77 2.77
C PHE A 4 18.53 -19.58 1.38
N LYS A 5 17.29 -20.03 1.18
CA LYS A 5 16.45 -19.52 0.09
C LYS A 5 16.18 -18.05 0.44
N LEU A 6 16.80 -17.15 -0.30
CA LEU A 6 16.36 -15.77 -0.34
C LEU A 6 14.90 -15.80 -0.79
N ALA A 7 14.00 -15.42 0.08
CA ALA A 7 12.62 -15.20 -0.30
C ALA A 7 12.61 -13.92 -1.16
N GLU A 8 12.63 -14.10 -2.47
CA GLU A 8 12.42 -13.00 -3.40
C GLU A 8 10.95 -12.55 -3.28
N ALA A 9 10.71 -11.50 -2.51
CA ALA A 9 9.39 -10.88 -2.34
C ALA A 9 9.18 -9.84 -3.46
N THR A 10 8.95 -10.26 -4.69
CA THR A 10 9.01 -9.41 -5.88
C THR A 10 7.66 -9.19 -6.54
N HIS A 11 6.61 -8.68 -5.83
CA HIS A 11 5.28 -8.76 -6.47
C HIS A 11 4.32 -7.62 -6.14
N ILE A 12 4.68 -6.68 -5.28
CA ILE A 12 3.80 -5.57 -4.97
C ILE A 12 3.78 -4.61 -6.15
N VAL A 13 2.59 -4.37 -6.69
CA VAL A 13 2.37 -3.48 -7.83
C VAL A 13 1.72 -2.17 -7.42
N GLY A 14 1.13 -2.09 -6.23
CA GLY A 14 0.53 -0.87 -5.71
C GLY A 14 -0.14 -1.07 -4.36
N GLY A 15 -0.66 0.01 -3.80
CA GLY A 15 -1.44 -0.01 -2.57
C GLY A 15 -1.93 1.39 -2.19
N GLU A 16 -2.88 1.44 -1.29
CA GLU A 16 -3.44 2.66 -0.72
C GLU A 16 -3.80 2.43 0.74
N ILE A 17 -3.66 3.47 1.56
CA ILE A 17 -4.18 3.52 2.94
C ILE A 17 -5.20 4.64 2.99
N TYR A 18 -6.27 4.43 3.73
CA TYR A 18 -7.27 5.44 4.02
C TYR A 18 -7.88 5.19 5.40
N TYR A 19 -8.57 6.18 5.96
CA TYR A 19 -9.18 6.05 7.27
C TYR A 19 -10.60 6.61 7.31
N ASP A 20 -11.38 6.08 8.26
CA ASP A 20 -12.67 6.60 8.68
C ASP A 20 -12.62 7.02 10.15
N TYR A 21 -13.08 8.23 10.47
CA TYR A 21 -13.28 8.66 11.85
C TYR A 21 -14.58 8.07 12.41
N LEU A 22 -14.47 7.31 13.49
CA LEU A 22 -15.60 6.62 14.12
C LEU A 22 -16.15 7.36 15.33
N GLY A 23 -15.58 8.52 15.69
CA GLY A 23 -15.93 9.24 16.90
C GLY A 23 -15.12 8.80 18.13
N GLY A 24 -15.04 9.67 19.15
CA GLY A 24 -14.35 9.36 20.41
C GLY A 24 -12.87 9.00 20.25
N ASN A 25 -12.19 9.66 19.33
CA ASN A 25 -10.78 9.40 18.98
C ASN A 25 -10.53 8.02 18.31
N ASN A 26 -11.57 7.30 17.91
CA ASN A 26 -11.39 6.04 17.20
C ASN A 26 -11.37 6.26 15.69
N TYR A 27 -10.41 5.61 15.04
CA TYR A 27 -10.22 5.62 13.60
C TYR A 27 -10.17 4.19 13.10
N LYS A 28 -10.91 3.92 12.03
CA LYS A 28 -10.75 2.68 11.27
C LYS A 28 -9.74 2.95 10.15
N ILE A 29 -8.58 2.36 10.27
CA ILE A 29 -7.57 2.38 9.20
C ILE A 29 -7.84 1.21 8.29
N SER A 30 -7.94 1.48 7.00
CA SER A 30 -8.10 0.48 5.95
C SER A 30 -6.92 0.57 4.98
N MET A 31 -6.45 -0.57 4.51
CA MET A 31 -5.36 -0.65 3.54
C MET A 31 -5.72 -1.66 2.47
N LYS A 32 -5.46 -1.29 1.22
CA LYS A 32 -5.47 -2.20 0.08
C LYS A 32 -4.06 -2.33 -0.46
N VAL A 33 -3.66 -3.56 -0.76
CA VAL A 33 -2.38 -3.87 -1.39
C VAL A 33 -2.65 -4.72 -2.62
N TYR A 34 -1.97 -4.39 -3.70
CA TYR A 34 -2.08 -5.08 -4.98
C TYR A 34 -0.80 -5.85 -5.27
N ARG A 35 -0.93 -7.09 -5.76
CA ARG A 35 0.21 -7.91 -6.17
C ARG A 35 0.00 -8.55 -7.54
N ASP A 36 1.10 -8.82 -8.23
CA ASP A 36 1.14 -9.71 -9.39
C ASP A 36 0.99 -11.17 -8.91
N CYS A 37 -0.03 -11.87 -9.36
CA CYS A 37 -0.29 -13.25 -8.98
C CYS A 37 0.29 -14.30 -9.94
N ILE A 38 0.90 -13.89 -11.06
CA ILE A 38 1.58 -14.82 -11.98
C ILE A 38 3.01 -15.09 -11.52
N ASN A 39 3.73 -14.01 -11.23
CA ASN A 39 5.13 -14.09 -10.85
C ASN A 39 5.32 -14.05 -9.33
N GLY A 40 4.22 -13.96 -8.59
CA GLY A 40 4.15 -13.74 -7.16
C GLY A 40 4.16 -15.01 -6.31
N VAL A 41 5.32 -15.38 -5.73
CA VAL A 41 5.42 -16.54 -4.82
C VAL A 41 5.00 -16.22 -3.38
N PRO A 42 5.36 -15.09 -2.75
CA PRO A 42 4.94 -14.82 -1.38
C PRO A 42 3.46 -14.45 -1.30
N PRO A 43 2.73 -14.99 -0.31
CA PRO A 43 1.36 -14.56 -0.05
C PRO A 43 1.33 -13.11 0.43
N PHE A 44 0.15 -12.52 0.48
CA PHE A 44 -0.08 -11.28 1.20
C PHE A 44 0.23 -11.45 2.69
N ASP A 45 0.76 -10.42 3.34
CA ASP A 45 0.91 -10.41 4.78
C ASP A 45 -0.44 -10.64 5.46
N GLY A 46 -0.45 -11.33 6.58
CA GLY A 46 -1.67 -11.68 7.30
C GLY A 46 -2.46 -12.85 6.72
N PHE A 47 -2.08 -13.37 5.55
CA PHE A 47 -2.67 -14.57 4.96
C PHE A 47 -1.67 -15.75 5.00
N PRO A 48 -2.15 -16.99 5.13
CA PRO A 48 -1.26 -18.14 5.15
C PRO A 48 -0.60 -18.39 3.79
N ASP A 49 0.66 -18.78 3.82
CA ASP A 49 1.35 -19.34 2.66
C ASP A 49 0.88 -20.79 2.38
N GLY A 50 1.40 -21.39 1.29
CA GLY A 50 1.08 -22.78 0.94
C GLY A 50 1.48 -23.83 2.00
N PHE A 51 2.21 -23.43 3.05
CA PHE A 51 2.64 -24.27 4.17
C PHE A 51 1.92 -23.90 5.48
N GLY A 52 1.03 -22.93 5.47
CA GLY A 52 0.29 -22.46 6.63
C GLY A 52 1.01 -21.41 7.50
N ASN A 53 2.18 -20.90 7.08
CA ASN A 53 2.85 -19.83 7.80
C ASN A 53 2.19 -18.48 7.47
N ILE A 54 2.10 -17.61 8.48
CA ILE A 54 1.52 -16.26 8.34
C ILE A 54 2.58 -15.24 8.74
N ILE A 55 2.91 -14.35 7.81
CA ILE A 55 3.71 -13.15 8.10
C ILE A 55 2.72 -12.03 8.45
N PRO A 56 2.75 -11.46 9.66
CA PRO A 56 1.82 -10.41 10.02
C PRO A 56 2.01 -9.12 9.21
N ALA A 57 0.91 -8.46 8.84
CA ALA A 57 0.93 -7.16 8.18
C ALA A 57 1.18 -6.05 9.23
N TYR A 58 2.44 -5.78 9.57
CA TYR A 58 2.82 -4.77 10.55
C TYR A 58 2.65 -3.35 10.00
N PHE A 59 2.13 -2.46 10.82
CA PHE A 59 2.10 -1.03 10.56
C PHE A 59 2.53 -0.24 11.79
N THR A 60 2.93 1.00 11.58
CA THR A 60 3.26 1.93 12.66
C THR A 60 2.57 3.26 12.43
N ILE A 61 2.11 3.86 13.51
CA ILE A 61 1.58 5.22 13.54
C ILE A 61 2.61 6.09 14.24
N TYR A 62 2.99 7.18 13.60
CA TYR A 62 3.95 8.17 14.08
C TYR A 62 3.24 9.49 14.37
N ASP A 63 3.79 10.25 15.32
CA ASP A 63 3.48 11.67 15.43
C ASP A 63 4.26 12.50 14.39
N VAL A 64 4.05 13.81 14.37
CA VAL A 64 4.74 14.74 13.46
C VAL A 64 6.22 14.93 13.77
N PHE A 65 6.73 14.39 14.87
CA PHE A 65 8.14 14.42 15.28
C PHE A 65 8.83 13.08 15.02
N ASP A 66 8.23 12.22 14.22
CA ASP A 66 8.73 10.87 13.88
C ASP A 66 8.81 9.90 15.08
N ASN A 67 8.11 10.19 16.18
CA ASN A 67 8.03 9.24 17.28
C ASN A 67 6.98 8.16 16.98
N PRO A 68 7.31 6.86 17.14
CA PRO A 68 6.33 5.81 17.00
C PRO A 68 5.37 5.80 18.19
N ILE A 69 4.08 5.98 17.92
CA ILE A 69 3.02 6.03 18.93
C ILE A 69 2.35 4.67 19.07
N ILE A 70 2.05 4.02 17.95
CA ILE A 70 1.45 2.69 17.90
C ILE A 70 2.20 1.84 16.88
N SER A 71 2.63 0.65 17.30
CA SER A 71 3.07 -0.42 16.38
C SER A 71 2.16 -1.61 16.58
N SER A 72 1.52 -2.06 15.52
CA SER A 72 0.52 -3.13 15.57
C SER A 72 0.44 -3.87 14.25
N THR A 73 -0.49 -4.81 14.14
CA THR A 73 -0.77 -5.55 12.92
C THR A 73 -2.17 -5.24 12.42
N PHE A 74 -2.30 -5.13 11.11
CA PHE A 74 -3.60 -5.13 10.46
C PHE A 74 -4.28 -6.49 10.60
N ASN A 75 -5.61 -6.48 10.63
CA ASN A 75 -6.41 -7.69 10.42
C ASN A 75 -6.55 -7.88 8.90
N ALA A 76 -6.13 -9.04 8.42
CA ALA A 76 -6.38 -9.44 7.04
C ALA A 76 -7.87 -9.82 6.90
N ILE A 77 -8.60 -9.12 6.02
CA ILE A 77 -10.05 -9.27 5.86
C ILE A 77 -10.36 -10.22 4.71
N SER A 78 -9.82 -9.92 3.53
CA SER A 78 -10.06 -10.70 2.31
C SER A 78 -8.98 -10.43 1.29
N PHE A 79 -8.87 -11.33 0.31
CA PHE A 79 -8.18 -11.04 -0.94
C PHE A 79 -8.98 -11.62 -2.11
N SER A 80 -8.84 -11.02 -3.27
CA SER A 80 -9.53 -11.44 -4.49
C SER A 80 -8.76 -11.01 -5.73
N THR A 81 -8.97 -11.73 -6.82
CA THR A 81 -8.44 -11.35 -8.13
C THR A 81 -9.17 -10.11 -8.64
N VAL A 82 -8.41 -9.12 -9.09
CA VAL A 82 -8.96 -7.93 -9.75
C VAL A 82 -9.33 -8.31 -11.19
N PRO A 83 -10.61 -8.18 -11.57
CA PRO A 83 -11.02 -8.50 -12.94
C PRO A 83 -10.33 -7.56 -13.94
N PRO A 84 -9.79 -8.08 -15.05
CA PRO A 84 -9.20 -7.25 -16.09
C PRO A 84 -10.27 -6.35 -16.71
N THR A 85 -9.95 -5.07 -16.89
CA THR A 85 -10.78 -4.15 -17.64
C THR A 85 -10.57 -4.41 -19.14
N ASN A 86 -11.58 -4.93 -19.81
CA ASN A 86 -11.50 -5.42 -21.21
C ASN A 86 -11.43 -4.31 -22.29
N ASN A 87 -11.17 -3.06 -21.91
CA ASN A 87 -11.23 -1.91 -22.82
C ASN A 87 -9.87 -1.47 -23.40
N SER A 88 -8.82 -2.24 -23.18
CA SER A 88 -7.51 -1.92 -23.74
C SER A 88 -7.33 -2.61 -25.10
N PRO A 89 -7.02 -1.88 -26.19
CA PRO A 89 -6.82 -2.45 -27.52
C PRO A 89 -5.64 -3.43 -27.61
N CYS A 90 -4.74 -3.38 -26.62
CA CYS A 90 -3.61 -4.31 -26.51
C CYS A 90 -3.81 -5.37 -25.43
N ALA A 91 -5.02 -5.48 -24.87
CA ALA A 91 -5.30 -6.57 -23.94
C ALA A 91 -5.08 -7.91 -24.66
N PRO A 92 -4.28 -8.83 -24.11
CA PRO A 92 -4.09 -10.13 -24.74
C PRO A 92 -5.43 -10.85 -24.88
N THR A 93 -5.68 -11.42 -26.05
CA THR A 93 -6.91 -12.17 -26.36
C THR A 93 -7.03 -13.46 -25.54
N THR A 94 -5.95 -13.86 -24.88
CA THR A 94 -5.92 -14.98 -23.92
C THR A 94 -5.64 -14.45 -22.53
N ALA A 95 -6.56 -14.71 -21.61
CA ALA A 95 -6.51 -14.29 -20.19
C ALA A 95 -5.36 -14.95 -19.41
N GLY A 96 -4.12 -14.78 -19.84
CA GLY A 96 -2.99 -15.49 -19.24
C GLY A 96 -1.77 -14.62 -18.87
N ASN A 97 -1.70 -13.40 -19.31
CA ASN A 97 -0.45 -12.64 -19.25
C ASN A 97 -0.38 -11.53 -18.19
N ALA A 98 -1.43 -11.21 -17.48
CA ALA A 98 -1.38 -10.42 -16.28
C ALA A 98 -2.50 -10.83 -15.32
N CYS A 99 -2.15 -10.89 -14.07
CA CYS A 99 -3.04 -11.22 -12.98
C CYS A 99 -2.68 -10.29 -11.83
N VAL A 100 -3.67 -9.57 -11.32
CA VAL A 100 -3.52 -8.74 -10.14
C VAL A 100 -4.51 -9.22 -9.08
N GLU A 101 -4.03 -9.40 -7.88
CA GLU A 101 -4.85 -9.62 -6.69
C GLU A 101 -4.81 -8.40 -5.79
N GLU A 102 -5.93 -8.16 -5.12
CA GLU A 102 -6.11 -7.13 -4.11
C GLU A 102 -6.34 -7.79 -2.76
N ALA A 103 -5.60 -7.39 -1.74
CA ALA A 103 -5.89 -7.74 -0.35
C ALA A 103 -6.41 -6.51 0.40
N LEU A 104 -7.44 -6.72 1.22
CA LEU A 104 -8.04 -5.72 2.10
C LEU A 104 -7.65 -6.02 3.55
N TYR A 105 -7.24 -4.97 4.24
CA TYR A 105 -6.86 -4.99 5.66
C TYR A 105 -7.59 -3.90 6.41
N GLU A 106 -7.93 -4.16 7.68
CA GLU A 106 -8.53 -3.16 8.54
C GLU A 106 -7.98 -3.24 9.96
N LYS A 107 -7.96 -2.09 10.64
CA LYS A 107 -7.66 -1.98 12.06
C LYS A 107 -8.34 -0.77 12.66
N ILE A 108 -8.98 -0.95 13.80
CA ILE A 108 -9.46 0.18 14.61
C ILE A 108 -8.39 0.52 15.61
N VAL A 109 -8.05 1.80 15.70
CA VAL A 109 -7.09 2.37 16.63
C VAL A 109 -7.71 3.55 17.37
N ASN A 110 -7.27 3.78 18.60
CA ASN A 110 -7.62 4.98 19.36
C ASN A 110 -6.45 5.95 19.35
N LEU A 111 -6.65 7.13 18.77
CA LEU A 111 -5.64 8.18 18.62
C LEU A 111 -6.11 9.43 19.33
N PRO A 112 -5.58 9.74 20.53
CA PRO A 112 -5.90 11.00 21.20
C PRO A 112 -5.57 12.21 20.34
N PRO A 113 -6.22 13.37 20.52
CA PRO A 113 -5.88 14.57 19.78
C PRO A 113 -4.41 14.93 19.92
N SER A 114 -3.72 15.17 18.80
CA SER A 114 -2.31 15.56 18.76
C SER A 114 -2.13 16.66 17.73
N VAL A 115 -1.42 17.73 18.12
CA VAL A 115 -1.07 18.82 17.19
C VAL A 115 -0.23 18.26 16.05
N GLY A 116 -0.57 18.62 14.82
CA GLY A 116 0.02 18.08 13.60
C GLY A 116 -0.55 16.73 13.19
N GLY A 117 -1.26 16.04 14.07
CA GLY A 117 -1.88 14.76 13.76
C GLY A 117 -0.92 13.57 13.75
N TYR A 118 -1.20 12.60 12.89
CA TYR A 118 -0.51 11.32 12.85
C TYR A 118 -0.25 10.85 11.43
N TYR A 119 0.83 10.07 11.25
CA TYR A 119 1.14 9.36 10.02
C TYR A 119 0.99 7.86 10.22
N VAL A 120 0.11 7.23 9.46
CA VAL A 120 -0.04 5.77 9.40
C VAL A 120 0.86 5.24 8.31
N VAL A 121 1.76 4.32 8.61
CA VAL A 121 2.76 3.83 7.65
C VAL A 121 2.77 2.31 7.62
N TYR A 122 2.70 1.75 6.41
CA TYR A 122 2.97 0.34 6.12
C TYR A 122 4.09 0.25 5.09
N GLN A 123 5.03 -0.65 5.32
CA GLN A 123 6.15 -0.88 4.39
C GLN A 123 6.29 -2.35 4.08
N ARG A 124 6.61 -2.65 2.84
CA ARG A 124 6.91 -4.01 2.41
C ARG A 124 8.00 -4.03 1.33
N CYS A 125 8.92 -4.97 1.43
CA CYS A 125 9.78 -5.39 0.34
C CYS A 125 9.09 -6.56 -0.41
N CYS A 126 9.18 -6.69 -1.70
CA CYS A 126 9.88 -5.83 -2.62
C CYS A 126 8.94 -5.55 -3.80
N ARG A 127 9.32 -4.56 -4.65
CA ARG A 127 8.52 -4.21 -5.85
C ARG A 127 8.62 -5.31 -6.89
N ASN A 128 7.70 -5.28 -7.85
CA ASN A 128 7.70 -6.22 -8.97
C ASN A 128 9.03 -6.10 -9.76
N GLY A 129 9.73 -7.23 -9.91
CA GLY A 129 11.02 -7.30 -10.60
C GLY A 129 10.96 -6.98 -12.09
N THR A 130 9.76 -6.89 -12.68
CA THR A 130 9.56 -6.53 -14.08
C THR A 130 9.52 -5.02 -14.34
N ILE A 131 9.59 -4.19 -13.30
CA ILE A 131 9.62 -2.72 -13.43
C ILE A 131 10.95 -2.31 -14.07
N LEU A 132 10.87 -1.61 -15.22
CA LEU A 132 12.07 -1.27 -16.03
C LEU A 132 12.69 0.10 -15.67
N ASN A 133 11.93 0.98 -15.04
CA ASN A 133 12.37 2.34 -14.69
C ASN A 133 12.88 2.47 -13.23
N LEU A 134 13.08 1.35 -12.56
CA LEU A 134 13.75 1.28 -11.26
C LEU A 134 15.01 0.43 -11.36
N ILE A 135 16.05 0.82 -10.64
CA ILE A 135 17.27 0.03 -10.51
C ILE A 135 17.03 -1.07 -9.46
N ASN A 136 17.17 -2.34 -9.86
CA ASN A 136 16.97 -3.51 -9.01
C ASN A 136 15.63 -3.51 -8.25
N PRO A 137 14.48 -3.40 -8.92
CA PRO A 137 13.18 -3.27 -8.28
C PRO A 137 12.87 -4.42 -7.29
N GLY A 138 13.37 -5.62 -7.56
CA GLY A 138 13.27 -6.78 -6.66
C GLY A 138 14.03 -6.64 -5.34
N SER A 139 14.81 -5.57 -5.15
CA SER A 139 15.50 -5.24 -3.90
C SER A 139 14.97 -3.96 -3.25
N VAL A 140 14.01 -3.29 -3.88
CA VAL A 140 13.46 -2.01 -3.43
C VAL A 140 12.05 -2.22 -2.88
N GLY A 141 11.84 -1.80 -1.65
CA GLY A 141 10.52 -1.87 -1.01
C GLY A 141 9.56 -0.78 -1.45
N ALA A 142 8.34 -0.88 -0.97
CA ALA A 142 7.29 0.12 -1.13
C ALA A 142 6.79 0.57 0.24
N SER A 143 6.57 1.88 0.40
CA SER A 143 5.90 2.46 1.55
C SER A 143 4.56 3.02 1.14
N TYR A 144 3.55 2.74 1.93
CA TYR A 144 2.22 3.31 1.85
C TYR A 144 1.97 4.07 3.13
N TRP A 145 1.47 5.28 3.02
CA TRP A 145 1.21 6.10 4.19
C TRP A 145 0.00 6.98 4.00
N GLU A 146 -0.58 7.41 5.11
CA GLU A 146 -1.71 8.32 5.16
C GLU A 146 -1.57 9.26 6.34
N HIS A 147 -1.97 10.54 6.18
CA HIS A 147 -1.92 11.54 7.21
C HIS A 147 -3.30 11.78 7.82
N ILE A 148 -3.43 11.58 9.12
CA ILE A 148 -4.60 11.97 9.90
C ILE A 148 -4.32 13.35 10.47
N PRO A 149 -5.00 14.42 10.03
CA PRO A 149 -4.72 15.78 10.47
C PRO A 149 -5.03 16.00 11.95
N GLY A 150 -4.30 16.92 12.57
CA GLY A 150 -4.52 17.29 13.95
C GLY A 150 -5.74 18.18 14.17
N PRO A 151 -6.20 18.33 15.45
CA PRO A 151 -7.42 19.08 15.78
C PRO A 151 -7.33 20.57 15.49
N GLU A 152 -6.14 21.11 15.26
CA GLU A 152 -5.92 22.51 14.84
C GLU A 152 -6.30 22.74 13.36
N VAL A 153 -6.40 21.67 12.57
CA VAL A 153 -6.80 21.73 11.16
C VAL A 153 -8.28 21.41 11.03
N VAL A 154 -8.72 20.30 11.65
CA VAL A 154 -10.09 19.82 11.53
C VAL A 154 -10.47 18.99 12.77
N SER A 155 -11.74 19.08 13.20
CA SER A 155 -12.21 18.35 14.39
C SER A 155 -12.54 16.87 14.10
N SER A 156 -12.89 16.56 12.86
CA SER A 156 -13.17 15.20 12.38
C SER A 156 -12.96 15.18 10.87
N ASN A 157 -12.36 14.11 10.37
CA ASN A 157 -12.08 13.95 8.94
C ASN A 157 -12.07 12.48 8.58
N ASN A 158 -12.42 12.19 7.34
CA ASN A 158 -12.25 10.90 6.68
C ASN A 158 -11.35 11.09 5.46
N SER A 159 -10.50 10.12 5.15
CA SER A 159 -9.69 10.26 3.93
C SER A 159 -10.52 10.14 2.66
N PRO A 160 -10.13 10.82 1.58
CA PRO A 160 -10.68 10.59 0.26
C PRO A 160 -10.38 9.17 -0.24
N ARG A 161 -11.19 8.70 -1.20
CA ARG A 161 -11.06 7.37 -1.81
C ARG A 161 -11.13 7.45 -3.31
N PHE A 162 -10.19 6.80 -3.99
CA PHE A 162 -10.28 6.59 -5.42
C PHE A 162 -11.52 5.74 -5.75
N THR A 163 -12.33 6.21 -6.69
CA THR A 163 -13.57 5.52 -7.09
C THR A 163 -13.33 4.50 -8.20
N ASN A 164 -12.26 4.69 -8.96
CA ASN A 164 -11.91 3.85 -10.10
C ASN A 164 -10.57 3.15 -9.86
N ARG A 165 -10.49 1.87 -10.24
CA ARG A 165 -9.21 1.16 -10.31
C ARG A 165 -8.53 1.46 -11.64
N PRO A 166 -7.19 1.67 -11.65
CA PRO A 166 -6.46 1.80 -12.90
C PRO A 166 -6.55 0.53 -13.73
N PRO A 167 -6.44 0.63 -15.06
CA PRO A 167 -6.43 -0.55 -15.92
C PRO A 167 -5.19 -1.40 -15.61
N ILE A 168 -5.37 -2.73 -15.63
CA ILE A 168 -4.26 -3.68 -15.41
C ILE A 168 -3.28 -3.65 -16.59
N TYR A 169 -3.76 -3.29 -17.77
CA TYR A 169 -2.97 -3.22 -19.01
C TYR A 169 -2.95 -1.79 -19.54
N ILE A 170 -1.79 -1.34 -19.91
CA ILE A 170 -1.55 -0.06 -20.59
C ILE A 170 -0.79 -0.38 -21.86
N CYS A 171 -1.25 0.14 -23.00
CA CYS A 171 -0.60 -0.05 -24.29
C CYS A 171 0.59 0.90 -24.42
N ASP A 172 1.77 0.37 -24.77
CA ASP A 172 2.91 1.20 -25.13
C ASP A 172 2.59 2.04 -26.37
N GLY A 173 3.02 3.30 -26.36
CA GLY A 173 2.81 4.24 -27.46
C GLY A 173 1.36 4.74 -27.65
N ILE A 174 0.40 4.32 -26.83
CA ILE A 174 -0.98 4.82 -26.86
C ILE A 174 -1.21 5.75 -25.66
N PRO A 175 -1.69 6.99 -25.89
CA PRO A 175 -2.02 7.89 -24.79
C PRO A 175 -3.05 7.26 -23.87
N ILE A 176 -2.75 7.25 -22.57
CA ILE A 176 -3.69 6.78 -21.57
C ILE A 176 -4.63 7.91 -21.17
N ALA A 177 -5.93 7.65 -21.19
CA ALA A 177 -6.95 8.50 -20.61
C ALA A 177 -7.64 7.72 -19.50
N PHE A 178 -7.19 7.92 -18.27
CA PHE A 178 -7.76 7.29 -17.09
C PHE A 178 -8.28 8.36 -16.12
N ASN A 179 -9.51 8.19 -15.66
CA ASN A 179 -10.12 9.11 -14.71
C ASN A 179 -9.76 8.68 -13.28
N HIS A 180 -8.79 9.37 -12.68
CA HIS A 180 -8.37 9.20 -11.29
C HIS A 180 -9.30 9.90 -10.29
N VAL A 181 -10.59 9.97 -10.56
CA VAL A 181 -11.53 10.62 -9.66
C VAL A 181 -11.54 9.93 -8.29
N ALA A 182 -11.50 10.74 -7.25
CA ALA A 182 -11.72 10.33 -5.88
C ALA A 182 -13.00 11.00 -5.35
N SER A 183 -13.57 10.41 -4.32
CA SER A 183 -14.67 11.00 -3.54
C SER A 183 -14.19 11.20 -2.11
N ASP A 184 -14.58 12.32 -1.53
CA ASP A 184 -14.37 12.61 -0.12
C ASP A 184 -15.68 12.43 0.64
N PRO A 185 -15.72 11.62 1.74
CA PRO A 185 -16.94 11.41 2.51
C PRO A 185 -17.45 12.66 3.22
N ASP A 186 -16.58 13.60 3.55
CA ASP A 186 -16.92 14.86 4.22
C ASP A 186 -17.26 15.97 3.22
N GLY A 187 -17.02 15.74 1.93
CA GLY A 187 -17.30 16.68 0.85
C GLY A 187 -16.19 17.71 0.64
N ASP A 188 -14.99 17.42 1.09
CA ASP A 188 -13.85 18.30 0.97
C ASP A 188 -13.36 18.42 -0.47
N SER A 189 -12.74 19.57 -0.79
CA SER A 189 -12.14 19.83 -2.09
C SER A 189 -10.83 19.05 -2.23
N LEU A 190 -10.72 18.26 -3.31
CA LEU A 190 -9.57 17.40 -3.55
C LEU A 190 -8.57 18.05 -4.52
N VAL A 191 -7.29 17.98 -4.20
CA VAL A 191 -6.18 18.38 -5.06
C VAL A 191 -5.37 17.14 -5.43
N TYR A 192 -5.04 17.01 -6.72
CA TYR A 192 -4.29 15.88 -7.25
C TYR A 192 -2.89 16.31 -7.64
N SER A 193 -1.89 15.51 -7.27
CA SER A 193 -0.51 15.70 -7.69
C SER A 193 0.13 14.35 -7.98
N LEU A 194 1.17 14.37 -8.80
CA LEU A 194 2.04 13.20 -9.01
C LEU A 194 3.30 13.38 -8.17
N CYS A 195 3.75 12.31 -7.55
CA CYS A 195 5.02 12.28 -6.84
C CYS A 195 5.71 10.94 -7.08
N ASP A 196 7.01 10.89 -6.80
CA ASP A 196 7.74 9.64 -6.83
C ASP A 196 7.27 8.72 -5.70
N PRO A 197 7.18 7.40 -5.94
CA PRO A 197 6.80 6.45 -4.91
C PRO A 197 7.89 6.36 -3.84
N PHE A 198 7.48 6.34 -2.57
CA PHE A 198 8.41 6.19 -1.46
C PHE A 198 9.08 4.82 -1.46
N ASN A 199 10.36 4.80 -1.13
CA ASN A 199 11.07 3.56 -0.86
C ASN A 199 10.55 2.96 0.45
N GLY A 200 10.53 1.62 0.49
CA GLY A 200 10.28 0.87 1.70
C GLY A 200 11.53 0.19 2.23
N LEU A 201 11.34 -0.82 3.05
CA LEU A 201 12.40 -1.72 3.46
C LEU A 201 13.04 -2.35 2.23
N ASP A 202 14.36 -2.40 2.16
CA ASP A 202 15.06 -3.07 1.09
C ASP A 202 15.23 -4.59 1.36
N ALA A 203 15.61 -5.36 0.34
CA ALA A 203 15.75 -6.80 0.44
C ALA A 203 16.91 -7.26 1.37
N CYS A 204 17.81 -6.37 1.75
CA CYS A 204 18.91 -6.67 2.67
C CYS A 204 18.45 -6.69 4.13
N CYS A 205 17.28 -6.14 4.44
CA CYS A 205 16.68 -6.22 5.75
C CYS A 205 15.72 -7.41 5.78
N PRO A 206 16.11 -8.54 6.37
CA PRO A 206 15.21 -9.67 6.45
C PRO A 206 13.95 -9.27 7.20
N ILE A 207 12.84 -9.68 6.65
CA ILE A 207 11.44 -9.41 7.07
C ILE A 207 11.15 -9.82 8.54
N ILE A 208 12.08 -10.41 9.19
CA ILE A 208 11.99 -10.79 10.59
C ILE A 208 12.44 -9.57 11.36
N ASN A 209 11.61 -8.55 11.43
CA ASN A 209 11.97 -7.62 12.45
C ASN A 209 10.86 -6.77 13.01
N THR A 210 10.79 -6.93 14.22
CA THR A 210 10.35 -6.14 15.34
C THR A 210 10.59 -4.62 15.24
N ASN A 211 11.19 -4.12 14.20
CA ASN A 211 11.34 -2.69 14.00
C ASN A 211 10.13 -2.16 13.23
N PRO A 212 9.44 -1.16 13.79
CA PRO A 212 8.36 -0.49 13.10
C PRO A 212 8.86 0.05 11.75
N PRO A 213 8.01 0.09 10.72
CA PRO A 213 8.36 0.74 9.46
C PRO A 213 8.80 2.18 9.73
N LEU A 214 9.89 2.59 9.12
CA LEU A 214 10.36 3.97 9.21
C LEU A 214 9.44 4.87 8.38
N LEU A 215 9.29 6.13 8.79
CA LEU A 215 8.64 7.12 7.94
C LEU A 215 9.31 7.16 6.57
N PRO A 216 8.54 7.22 5.50
CA PRO A 216 9.09 7.35 4.16
C PRO A 216 9.89 8.64 4.09
N THR A 217 11.18 8.54 3.81
CA THR A 217 11.97 9.71 3.46
C THR A 217 11.51 10.18 2.10
N ALA A 218 10.96 11.37 2.02
CA ALA A 218 10.50 11.96 0.78
C ALA A 218 11.67 12.03 -0.22
N GLN A 219 11.60 11.25 -1.28
CA GLN A 219 12.38 11.47 -2.48
C GLN A 219 11.40 11.90 -3.58
N CYS A 220 10.87 13.11 -3.43
CA CYS A 220 10.36 13.82 -4.59
C CYS A 220 11.60 14.39 -5.29
N SER A 221 12.03 13.79 -6.39
CA SER A 221 13.02 14.41 -7.26
C SER A 221 12.39 15.63 -7.93
N ASN A 222 13.05 16.76 -7.83
CA ASN A 222 12.72 18.00 -8.56
C ASN A 222 12.72 17.77 -10.06
#